data_ff3937eb40f549766967129fb1fd50c2
#
_entry.id   ff3937eb40f549766967129fb1fd50c2
#
_cell.length_a   1.000
_cell.length_b   1.000
_cell.length_c   1.000
_cell.angle_alpha   90.00
_cell.angle_beta   90.00
_cell.angle_gamma   90.00
#
_symmetry.space_group_name_H-M   'P 1'
#
loop_
_entity.id
_entity.type
_entity.pdbx_description
1 polymer ?
#
loop_
_entity_poly.entity_id
_entity_poly.type
_entity_poly.pdbx_seq_one_letter_code
_entity_poly.pdbx_strand_id
1 'polypeptide(L)'
;GAATALGELGGITFLTRRMGDGAVQCVCAPGEEPQGLCEECTVRVSGQVRAEERAPGGREVAVESIEILSRPAQAMPVPVSKWKLDLNLDTELSLRPVVLRNLRQRAVFKIQEGIARAFREYLTGENFTEIHTPKIVHAGAEGGSNIFRLDYFGKKAFLGQSPQFYKQTMVGVFERVFEVAPVFRAEKHSTPRHLNEYTSLDFEMGYIRSFEDIMAVEAGFLKYCMELLGREYAADLKRLGVELPGVEQIPAVRFDEAK
;
A
#
# COMPACT_ATOMS: atom_id res chain seq x y z
N GLY A 1 10.54 -14.30 11.91
CA GLY A 1 10.55 -13.62 10.60
C GLY A 1 11.26 -14.43 9.52
N ALA A 2 11.30 -13.92 8.31
CA ALA A 2 11.96 -14.60 7.19
C ALA A 2 13.43 -14.14 7.04
N ALA A 3 14.33 -15.07 6.78
CA ALA A 3 15.73 -14.81 6.43
C ALA A 3 15.78 -14.37 4.96
N THR A 4 15.88 -13.07 4.68
CA THR A 4 15.82 -12.56 3.30
C THR A 4 17.16 -12.40 2.62
N ALA A 5 18.22 -12.19 3.38
CA ALA A 5 19.57 -12.09 2.85
C ALA A 5 20.54 -12.77 3.80
N LEU A 6 21.46 -13.51 3.23
CA LEU A 6 22.59 -14.13 3.92
C LEU A 6 23.86 -13.60 3.28
N GLY A 7 24.80 -13.15 4.06
CA GLY A 7 26.12 -12.70 3.62
C GLY A 7 27.18 -13.12 4.60
N GLU A 8 28.39 -13.34 4.12
CA GLU A 8 29.55 -13.64 4.92
C GLU A 8 30.63 -12.61 4.66
N LEU A 9 31.20 -12.07 5.73
CA LEU A 9 32.31 -11.15 5.65
C LEU A 9 33.27 -11.40 6.82
N GLY A 10 34.52 -11.81 6.51
CA GLY A 10 35.56 -12.06 7.51
C GLY A 10 35.20 -13.19 8.48
N GLY A 11 34.47 -14.21 8.02
CA GLY A 11 34.00 -15.32 8.84
C GLY A 11 32.76 -15.03 9.69
N ILE A 12 32.21 -13.82 9.62
CA ILE A 12 30.98 -13.41 10.32
C ILE A 12 29.82 -13.58 9.36
N THR A 13 28.77 -14.26 9.79
CA THR A 13 27.52 -14.43 9.00
C THR A 13 26.54 -13.31 9.35
N PHE A 14 26.13 -12.58 8.31
CA PHE A 14 25.10 -11.56 8.38
C PHE A 14 23.80 -12.10 7.84
N LEU A 15 22.74 -12.00 8.63
CA LEU A 15 21.39 -12.39 8.26
C LEU A 15 20.47 -11.16 8.29
N THR A 16 19.84 -10.82 7.19
CA THR A 16 18.74 -9.85 7.22
C THR A 16 17.41 -10.59 7.49
N ARG A 17 16.84 -10.32 8.66
CA ARG A 17 15.55 -10.88 9.06
C ARG A 17 14.42 -9.89 8.72
N ARG A 18 13.54 -10.29 7.79
CA ARG A 18 12.35 -9.53 7.43
C ARG A 18 11.21 -9.83 8.41
N MET A 19 10.50 -8.78 8.81
CA MET A 19 9.31 -8.83 9.67
C MET A 19 8.15 -8.05 9.04
N GLY A 20 7.01 -8.00 9.73
CA GLY A 20 5.83 -7.24 9.29
C GLY A 20 6.07 -5.74 9.11
N ASP A 21 6.85 -5.16 9.97
CA ASP A 21 7.14 -3.72 10.10
C ASP A 21 8.49 -3.28 9.51
N GLY A 22 9.32 -4.23 9.05
CA GLY A 22 10.62 -3.88 8.50
C GLY A 22 11.59 -5.05 8.38
N ALA A 23 12.86 -4.72 8.48
CA ALA A 23 13.94 -5.70 8.50
C ALA A 23 15.01 -5.28 9.51
N VAL A 24 15.64 -6.27 10.13
CA VAL A 24 16.75 -6.07 11.07
C VAL A 24 17.94 -6.93 10.65
N GLN A 25 19.13 -6.38 10.77
CA GLN A 25 20.37 -7.13 10.62
C GLN A 25 20.61 -7.97 11.88
N CYS A 26 20.93 -9.24 11.68
CA CYS A 26 21.34 -10.15 12.73
C CYS A 26 22.76 -10.61 12.40
N VAL A 27 23.61 -10.68 13.39
CA VAL A 27 25.05 -11.01 13.25
C VAL A 27 25.37 -12.23 14.07
N CYS A 28 25.80 -13.30 13.40
CA CYS A 28 26.22 -14.55 14.03
C CYS A 28 27.72 -14.62 14.10
N ALA A 29 28.26 -15.18 15.19
CA ALA A 29 29.66 -15.55 15.27
C ALA A 29 29.97 -16.65 14.21
N PRO A 30 31.27 -16.77 13.81
CA PRO A 30 31.67 -17.76 12.83
C PRO A 30 31.29 -19.19 13.24
N GLY A 31 30.59 -19.89 12.36
CA GLY A 31 30.23 -21.30 12.57
C GLY A 31 29.02 -21.52 13.51
N GLU A 32 28.35 -20.46 13.96
CA GLU A 32 27.14 -20.57 14.80
C GLU A 32 25.83 -20.55 13.99
N GLU A 33 25.91 -20.36 12.67
CA GLU A 33 24.72 -20.46 11.82
C GLU A 33 24.23 -21.91 11.75
N PRO A 34 22.91 -22.14 11.87
CA PRO A 34 22.35 -23.48 11.81
C PRO A 34 22.49 -24.09 10.41
N GLN A 35 22.85 -25.37 10.36
CA GLN A 35 22.96 -26.11 9.11
C GLN A 35 21.65 -26.03 8.28
N GLY A 36 21.78 -25.68 7.02
CA GLY A 36 20.66 -25.56 6.08
C GLY A 36 19.88 -24.25 6.21
N LEU A 37 20.45 -23.24 6.84
CA LEU A 37 19.95 -21.88 6.77
C LEU A 37 20.09 -21.37 5.33
N CYS A 38 18.98 -20.89 4.74
CA CYS A 38 18.96 -20.33 3.40
C CYS A 38 17.96 -19.18 3.30
N GLU A 39 17.98 -18.47 2.17
CA GLU A 39 17.00 -17.39 1.93
C GLU A 39 15.57 -17.92 2.06
N GLU A 40 14.72 -17.08 2.65
CA GLU A 40 13.30 -17.35 2.94
C GLU A 40 13.02 -18.48 3.94
N CYS A 41 14.04 -19.01 4.64
CA CYS A 41 13.78 -19.74 5.87
C CYS A 41 12.98 -18.89 6.85
N THR A 42 11.97 -19.47 7.49
CA THR A 42 11.35 -18.84 8.65
C THR A 42 12.18 -19.16 9.88
N VAL A 43 12.63 -18.13 10.56
CA VAL A 43 13.55 -18.27 11.70
C VAL A 43 13.02 -17.57 12.95
N ARG A 44 13.38 -18.14 14.11
CA ARG A 44 13.38 -17.47 15.40
C ARG A 44 14.82 -17.12 15.71
N VAL A 45 15.06 -15.85 16.02
CA VAL A 45 16.39 -15.35 16.42
C VAL A 45 16.27 -14.82 17.83
N SER A 46 17.17 -15.24 18.71
CA SER A 46 17.36 -14.69 20.04
C SER A 46 18.75 -14.08 20.14
N GLY A 47 18.87 -12.94 20.83
CA GLY A 47 20.10 -12.22 20.96
C GLY A 47 19.91 -10.83 21.54
N GLN A 48 20.97 -10.06 21.62
CA GLN A 48 21.01 -8.72 22.18
C GLN A 48 20.98 -7.65 21.09
N VAL A 49 20.11 -6.67 21.22
CA VAL A 49 20.08 -5.51 20.32
C VAL A 49 21.21 -4.56 20.72
N ARG A 50 22.03 -4.19 19.75
CA ARG A 50 23.11 -3.22 19.93
C ARG A 50 23.06 -2.12 18.87
N ALA A 51 23.59 -0.95 19.19
CA ALA A 51 23.80 0.13 18.24
C ALA A 51 24.93 -0.25 17.26
N GLU A 52 24.67 -0.10 15.97
CA GLU A 52 25.65 -0.27 14.90
C GLU A 52 25.31 0.68 13.75
N GLU A 53 26.11 1.71 13.57
CA GLU A 53 25.83 2.78 12.59
C GLU A 53 25.77 2.28 11.14
N ARG A 54 26.51 1.20 10.83
CA ARG A 54 26.56 0.59 9.50
C ARG A 54 25.36 -0.31 9.22
N ALA A 55 24.67 -0.75 10.27
CA ALA A 55 23.50 -1.60 10.12
C ALA A 55 22.28 -0.77 9.61
N PRO A 56 21.41 -1.36 8.81
CA PRO A 56 20.17 -0.71 8.40
C PRO A 56 19.33 -0.28 9.61
N GLY A 57 19.09 1.03 9.75
CA GLY A 57 18.37 1.58 10.90
C GLY A 57 19.24 1.82 12.16
N GLY A 58 20.56 1.75 12.03
CA GLY A 58 21.52 2.05 13.13
C GLY A 58 21.52 1.01 14.26
N ARG A 59 20.97 -0.17 14.04
CA ARG A 59 20.86 -1.23 15.06
C ARG A 59 20.97 -2.60 14.42
N GLU A 60 21.55 -3.54 15.18
CA GLU A 60 21.61 -4.95 14.81
C GLU A 60 21.34 -5.85 16.02
N VAL A 61 21.10 -7.12 15.76
CA VAL A 61 20.98 -8.14 16.79
C VAL A 61 22.25 -8.97 16.80
N ALA A 62 23.01 -8.90 17.88
CA ALA A 62 24.06 -9.88 18.17
C ALA A 62 23.38 -11.19 18.53
N VAL A 63 23.53 -12.19 17.66
CA VAL A 63 22.76 -13.43 17.75
C VAL A 63 23.37 -14.33 18.85
N GLU A 64 22.51 -14.87 19.71
CA GLU A 64 22.84 -15.91 20.68
C GLU A 64 22.34 -17.28 20.20
N SER A 65 21.22 -17.30 19.47
CA SER A 65 20.70 -18.52 18.85
C SER A 65 19.79 -18.24 17.65
N ILE A 66 19.82 -19.15 16.69
CA ILE A 66 18.88 -19.19 15.55
C ILE A 66 18.22 -20.57 15.49
N GLU A 67 16.91 -20.57 15.49
CA GLU A 67 16.09 -21.75 15.25
C GLU A 67 15.41 -21.65 13.88
N ILE A 68 15.60 -22.63 13.01
CA ILE A 68 14.90 -22.72 11.73
C ILE A 68 13.54 -23.36 11.98
N LEU A 69 12.47 -22.57 11.86
CA LEU A 69 11.08 -23.05 12.04
C LEU A 69 10.53 -23.69 10.78
N SER A 70 10.92 -23.22 9.60
CA SER A 70 10.61 -23.85 8.32
C SER A 70 11.60 -23.46 7.23
N ARG A 71 11.73 -24.31 6.22
CA ARG A 71 12.56 -24.09 5.05
C ARG A 71 11.69 -24.03 3.80
N PRO A 72 12.06 -23.24 2.78
CA PRO A 72 11.43 -23.32 1.48
C PRO A 72 11.69 -24.69 0.86
N ALA A 73 10.70 -25.24 0.14
CA ALA A 73 10.82 -26.53 -0.50
C ALA A 73 11.85 -26.54 -1.65
N GLN A 74 12.13 -25.38 -2.21
CA GLN A 74 13.11 -25.15 -3.27
C GLN A 74 13.66 -23.74 -3.21
N ALA A 75 14.78 -23.49 -3.88
CA ALA A 75 15.37 -22.15 -3.97
C ALA A 75 14.39 -21.13 -4.52
N MET A 76 14.49 -19.89 -4.04
CA MET A 76 13.63 -18.80 -4.53
C MET A 76 13.87 -18.55 -6.02
N PRO A 77 12.80 -18.47 -6.83
CA PRO A 77 12.92 -18.24 -8.28
C PRO A 77 13.43 -16.83 -8.63
N VAL A 78 13.40 -15.91 -7.66
CA VAL A 78 13.89 -14.55 -7.82
C VAL A 78 14.63 -14.09 -6.55
N PRO A 79 15.65 -13.25 -6.69
CA PRO A 79 16.45 -12.78 -5.54
C PRO A 79 15.70 -11.68 -4.78
N VAL A 80 14.75 -12.05 -3.92
CA VAL A 80 13.87 -11.12 -3.17
C VAL A 80 14.63 -10.14 -2.26
N SER A 81 15.87 -10.44 -1.92
CA SER A 81 16.74 -9.59 -1.09
C SER A 81 17.31 -8.37 -1.81
N LYS A 82 17.32 -8.35 -3.14
CA LYS A 82 17.86 -7.23 -3.92
C LYS A 82 17.08 -5.95 -3.66
N TRP A 83 17.78 -4.82 -3.67
CA TRP A 83 17.18 -3.49 -3.53
C TRP A 83 16.10 -3.23 -4.59
N LYS A 84 16.38 -3.57 -5.84
CA LYS A 84 15.45 -3.48 -6.97
C LYS A 84 15.48 -4.80 -7.72
N LEU A 85 14.30 -5.34 -8.01
CA LEU A 85 14.15 -6.48 -8.88
C LEU A 85 14.21 -6.00 -10.34
N ASP A 86 15.02 -6.68 -11.14
CA ASP A 86 15.11 -6.44 -12.58
C ASP A 86 14.35 -7.58 -13.29
N LEU A 87 13.03 -7.42 -13.34
CA LEU A 87 12.09 -8.38 -13.90
C LEU A 87 11.16 -7.67 -14.87
N ASN A 88 10.75 -8.36 -15.91
CA ASN A 88 9.66 -7.89 -16.74
C ASN A 88 8.31 -8.06 -16.02
N LEU A 89 7.29 -7.33 -16.48
CA LEU A 89 5.97 -7.31 -15.85
C LEU A 89 5.32 -8.70 -15.78
N ASP A 90 5.42 -9.51 -16.84
CA ASP A 90 4.81 -10.85 -16.88
C ASP A 90 5.41 -11.76 -15.80
N THR A 91 6.73 -11.71 -15.62
CA THR A 91 7.43 -12.45 -14.56
C THR A 91 7.05 -11.92 -13.17
N GLU A 92 6.97 -10.60 -13.00
CA GLU A 92 6.52 -10.00 -11.73
C GLU A 92 5.10 -10.45 -11.35
N LEU A 93 4.19 -10.49 -12.31
CA LEU A 93 2.81 -10.92 -12.10
C LEU A 93 2.71 -12.43 -11.86
N SER A 94 3.43 -13.24 -12.63
CA SER A 94 3.42 -14.71 -12.49
C SER A 94 4.02 -15.18 -11.17
N LEU A 95 5.05 -14.48 -10.68
CA LEU A 95 5.74 -14.80 -9.42
C LEU A 95 5.32 -13.87 -8.27
N ARG A 96 4.17 -13.21 -8.40
CA ARG A 96 3.72 -12.18 -7.45
C ARG A 96 3.76 -12.59 -5.98
N PRO A 97 3.37 -13.81 -5.55
CA PRO A 97 3.46 -14.22 -4.14
C PRO A 97 4.88 -14.18 -3.57
N VAL A 98 5.90 -14.32 -4.43
CA VAL A 98 7.31 -14.25 -4.05
C VAL A 98 7.86 -12.83 -4.21
N VAL A 99 7.59 -12.20 -5.35
CA VAL A 99 8.04 -10.83 -5.67
C VAL A 99 7.59 -9.81 -4.62
N LEU A 100 6.37 -9.93 -4.10
CA LEU A 100 5.84 -9.05 -3.03
C LEU A 100 6.58 -9.19 -1.69
N ARG A 101 7.44 -10.19 -1.51
CA ARG A 101 8.32 -10.29 -0.34
C ARG A 101 9.49 -9.32 -0.39
N ASN A 102 9.82 -8.80 -1.59
CA ASN A 102 10.83 -7.75 -1.75
C ASN A 102 10.36 -6.47 -1.03
N LEU A 103 11.24 -5.85 -0.25
CA LEU A 103 10.90 -4.70 0.58
C LEU A 103 10.48 -3.46 -0.23
N ARG A 104 11.04 -3.28 -1.44
CA ARG A 104 10.65 -2.17 -2.32
C ARG A 104 9.28 -2.40 -2.92
N GLN A 105 8.97 -3.62 -3.37
CA GLN A 105 7.64 -3.97 -3.87
C GLN A 105 6.57 -3.82 -2.77
N ARG A 106 6.91 -4.25 -1.56
CA ARG A 106 6.03 -4.11 -0.39
C ARG A 106 5.78 -2.66 0.01
N ALA A 107 6.75 -1.78 -0.16
CA ALA A 107 6.64 -0.37 0.18
C ALA A 107 5.50 0.33 -0.57
N VAL A 108 5.19 -0.07 -1.81
CA VAL A 108 4.04 0.46 -2.58
C VAL A 108 2.73 0.25 -1.80
N PHE A 109 2.53 -0.95 -1.25
CA PHE A 109 1.31 -1.27 -0.48
C PHE A 109 1.29 -0.57 0.88
N LYS A 110 2.47 -0.30 1.47
CA LYS A 110 2.54 0.49 2.71
C LYS A 110 2.15 1.95 2.47
N ILE A 111 2.56 2.53 1.35
CA ILE A 111 2.12 3.88 0.98
C ILE A 111 0.62 3.89 0.66
N GLN A 112 0.11 2.89 -0.06
CA GLN A 112 -1.34 2.76 -0.31
C GLN A 112 -2.15 2.66 0.99
N GLU A 113 -1.68 1.86 1.97
CA GLU A 113 -2.26 1.80 3.31
C GLU A 113 -2.27 3.17 3.98
N GLY A 114 -1.13 3.88 3.93
CA GLY A 114 -0.97 5.21 4.52
C GLY A 114 -1.94 6.24 3.93
N ILE A 115 -2.12 6.24 2.61
CA ILE A 115 -3.07 7.13 1.92
C ILE A 115 -4.52 6.82 2.36
N ALA A 116 -4.92 5.55 2.36
CA ALA A 116 -6.27 5.16 2.76
C ALA A 116 -6.54 5.45 4.26
N ARG A 117 -5.53 5.27 5.10
CA ARG A 117 -5.58 5.63 6.52
C ARG A 117 -5.72 7.15 6.71
N ALA A 118 -4.89 7.94 6.01
CA ALA A 118 -4.96 9.40 6.08
C ALA A 118 -6.34 9.92 5.68
N PHE A 119 -6.95 9.35 4.64
CA PHE A 119 -8.28 9.72 4.19
C PHE A 119 -9.33 9.47 5.28
N ARG A 120 -9.30 8.30 5.90
CA ARG A 120 -10.22 7.96 7.00
C ARG A 120 -10.02 8.85 8.22
N GLU A 121 -8.77 9.04 8.66
CA GLU A 121 -8.46 9.85 9.84
C GLU A 121 -8.87 11.29 9.63
N TYR A 122 -8.53 11.88 8.48
CA TYR A 122 -8.86 13.26 8.17
C TYR A 122 -10.37 13.47 8.08
N LEU A 123 -11.09 12.67 7.29
CA LEU A 123 -12.53 12.87 7.11
C LEU A 123 -13.33 12.58 8.39
N THR A 124 -12.92 11.58 9.18
CA THR A 124 -13.53 11.34 10.49
C THR A 124 -13.32 12.55 11.42
N GLY A 125 -12.13 13.17 11.39
CA GLY A 125 -11.84 14.41 12.12
C GLY A 125 -12.68 15.60 11.66
N GLU A 126 -13.09 15.64 10.38
CA GLU A 126 -13.97 16.64 9.79
C GLU A 126 -15.48 16.29 9.93
N ASN A 127 -15.82 15.33 10.79
CA ASN A 127 -17.18 14.86 11.07
C ASN A 127 -17.88 14.19 9.87
N PHE A 128 -17.13 13.53 8.99
CA PHE A 128 -17.70 12.65 8.00
C PHE A 128 -17.94 11.24 8.58
N THR A 129 -19.02 10.60 8.17
CA THR A 129 -19.36 9.22 8.51
C THR A 129 -18.89 8.27 7.42
N GLU A 130 -18.11 7.24 7.76
CA GLU A 130 -17.76 6.17 6.82
C GLU A 130 -18.98 5.32 6.54
N ILE A 131 -19.30 5.12 5.25
CA ILE A 131 -20.40 4.25 4.81
C ILE A 131 -19.84 3.08 3.98
N HIS A 132 -20.61 2.01 3.90
CA HIS A 132 -20.27 0.83 3.10
C HIS A 132 -21.44 0.51 2.18
N THR A 133 -21.18 0.56 0.88
CA THR A 133 -22.25 0.43 -0.13
C THR A 133 -22.10 -0.83 -0.97
N PRO A 134 -23.22 -1.37 -1.51
CA PRO A 134 -23.17 -2.51 -2.42
C PRO A 134 -22.33 -2.22 -3.67
N LYS A 135 -21.62 -3.24 -4.16
CA LYS A 135 -20.82 -3.18 -5.40
C LYS A 135 -21.45 -3.97 -6.55
N ILE A 136 -22.42 -4.82 -6.27
CA ILE A 136 -23.32 -5.40 -7.26
C ILE A 136 -24.60 -4.58 -7.22
N VAL A 137 -24.90 -3.89 -8.31
CA VAL A 137 -25.98 -2.89 -8.37
C VAL A 137 -26.95 -3.17 -9.52
N HIS A 138 -28.16 -2.64 -9.42
CA HIS A 138 -29.19 -2.85 -10.43
C HIS A 138 -29.00 -1.97 -11.67
N ALA A 139 -28.38 -0.79 -11.52
CA ALA A 139 -28.15 0.17 -12.60
C ALA A 139 -26.80 0.87 -12.45
N GLY A 140 -26.25 1.40 -13.53
CA GLY A 140 -25.07 2.26 -13.50
C GLY A 140 -25.40 3.59 -12.84
N ALA A 141 -24.53 4.07 -11.98
CA ALA A 141 -24.67 5.35 -11.28
C ALA A 141 -24.23 6.54 -12.14
N GLU A 142 -23.29 6.33 -13.03
CA GLU A 142 -22.77 7.35 -13.94
C GLU A 142 -23.20 7.02 -15.36
N GLY A 143 -23.69 8.01 -16.10
CA GLY A 143 -24.24 7.88 -17.45
C GLY A 143 -23.19 7.57 -18.52
N GLY A 144 -22.41 6.53 -18.35
CA GLY A 144 -21.39 6.08 -19.28
C GLY A 144 -21.67 4.67 -19.79
N SER A 145 -21.29 4.40 -21.04
CA SER A 145 -21.46 3.10 -21.69
C SER A 145 -20.54 1.99 -21.15
N ASN A 146 -19.54 2.32 -20.33
CA ASN A 146 -18.46 1.44 -19.92
C ASN A 146 -18.69 0.82 -18.54
N ILE A 147 -19.69 -0.06 -18.46
CA ILE A 147 -20.07 -0.76 -17.23
C ILE A 147 -19.94 -2.27 -17.40
N PHE A 148 -19.36 -2.95 -16.39
CA PHE A 148 -19.36 -4.41 -16.34
C PHE A 148 -20.74 -4.95 -16.02
N ARG A 149 -21.24 -5.83 -16.90
CA ARG A 149 -22.53 -6.53 -16.74
C ARG A 149 -22.26 -7.94 -16.25
N LEU A 150 -23.13 -8.42 -15.37
CA LEU A 150 -23.08 -9.79 -14.86
C LEU A 150 -24.48 -10.40 -14.78
N ASP A 151 -24.56 -11.71 -14.81
CA ASP A 151 -25.76 -12.45 -14.46
C ASP A 151 -25.82 -12.63 -12.95
N TYR A 152 -26.95 -12.24 -12.36
CA TYR A 152 -27.20 -12.37 -10.94
C TYR A 152 -28.46 -13.19 -10.73
N PHE A 153 -28.32 -14.52 -10.66
CA PHE A 153 -29.43 -15.47 -10.51
C PHE A 153 -30.51 -15.29 -11.59
N GLY A 154 -30.12 -15.21 -12.86
CA GLY A 154 -30.99 -15.00 -14.00
C GLY A 154 -31.48 -13.57 -14.19
N LYS A 155 -31.03 -12.61 -13.39
CA LYS A 155 -31.31 -11.19 -13.52
C LYS A 155 -30.05 -10.43 -13.94
N LYS A 156 -30.20 -9.35 -14.68
CA LYS A 156 -29.09 -8.46 -15.03
C LYS A 156 -28.68 -7.65 -13.81
N ALA A 157 -27.38 -7.63 -13.53
CA ALA A 157 -26.77 -6.74 -12.56
C ALA A 157 -25.49 -6.10 -13.14
N PHE A 158 -24.91 -5.18 -12.39
CA PHE A 158 -23.74 -4.42 -12.82
C PHE A 158 -22.75 -4.28 -11.67
N LEU A 159 -21.47 -4.13 -11.99
CA LEU A 159 -20.47 -3.71 -11.01
C LEU A 159 -20.53 -2.19 -10.84
N GLY A 160 -20.48 -1.72 -9.60
CA GLY A 160 -20.62 -0.30 -9.26
C GLY A 160 -19.43 0.53 -9.76
N GLN A 161 -19.72 1.59 -10.51
CA GLN A 161 -18.72 2.54 -11.00
C GLN A 161 -18.36 3.59 -9.94
N SER A 162 -19.26 3.90 -9.06
CA SER A 162 -19.11 4.74 -7.86
C SER A 162 -20.26 4.48 -6.90
N PRO A 163 -20.17 4.89 -5.62
CA PRO A 163 -21.28 4.80 -4.66
C PRO A 163 -22.32 5.94 -4.81
N GLN A 164 -22.41 6.62 -5.96
CA GLN A 164 -23.12 7.90 -6.12
C GLN A 164 -24.53 7.91 -5.55
N PHE A 165 -25.38 6.93 -5.88
CA PHE A 165 -26.76 6.88 -5.37
C PHE A 165 -26.83 6.74 -3.85
N TYR A 166 -25.93 5.92 -3.31
CA TYR A 166 -25.90 5.63 -1.87
C TYR A 166 -25.35 6.82 -1.09
N LYS A 167 -24.26 7.43 -1.54
CA LYS A 167 -23.69 8.59 -0.84
C LYS A 167 -24.62 9.79 -0.86
N GLN A 168 -25.34 10.07 -1.98
CA GLN A 168 -26.38 11.09 -2.03
C GLN A 168 -27.53 10.79 -1.04
N THR A 169 -27.98 9.54 -0.97
CA THR A 169 -28.99 9.13 0.00
C THR A 169 -28.51 9.34 1.43
N MET A 170 -27.28 8.96 1.71
CA MET A 170 -26.70 9.00 3.06
C MET A 170 -26.32 10.42 3.50
N VAL A 171 -26.10 11.36 2.58
CA VAL A 171 -25.97 12.78 2.91
C VAL A 171 -27.28 13.32 3.52
N GLY A 172 -28.44 12.84 3.07
CA GLY A 172 -29.72 13.17 3.71
C GLY A 172 -29.86 12.64 5.14
N VAL A 173 -28.98 11.73 5.57
CA VAL A 173 -28.99 11.11 6.91
C VAL A 173 -27.87 11.65 7.80
N PHE A 174 -26.66 11.79 7.26
CA PHE A 174 -25.45 12.12 8.02
C PHE A 174 -24.81 13.47 7.62
N GLU A 175 -25.35 14.15 6.60
CA GLU A 175 -24.84 15.41 6.06
C GLU A 175 -23.50 15.29 5.33
N ARG A 176 -22.56 14.51 5.87
CA ARG A 176 -21.21 14.28 5.37
C ARG A 176 -20.87 12.79 5.43
N VAL A 177 -20.52 12.20 4.30
CA VAL A 177 -20.21 10.77 4.22
C VAL A 177 -18.99 10.51 3.36
N PHE A 178 -18.32 9.40 3.59
CA PHE A 178 -17.24 8.92 2.74
C PHE A 178 -17.20 7.40 2.65
N GLU A 179 -16.54 6.89 1.63
CA GLU A 179 -16.29 5.47 1.45
C GLU A 179 -14.89 5.24 0.88
N VAL A 180 -14.21 4.21 1.36
CA VAL A 180 -12.98 3.66 0.79
C VAL A 180 -13.28 2.26 0.32
N ALA A 181 -13.49 2.08 -0.99
CA ALA A 181 -13.96 0.80 -1.53
C ALA A 181 -13.57 0.59 -3.00
N PRO A 182 -13.61 -0.67 -3.50
CA PRO A 182 -13.39 -0.94 -4.90
C PRO A 182 -14.51 -0.36 -5.77
N VAL A 183 -14.13 0.18 -6.92
CA VAL A 183 -15.02 0.61 -7.99
C VAL A 183 -14.55 0.03 -9.33
N PHE A 184 -15.47 -0.07 -10.30
CA PHE A 184 -15.26 -0.81 -11.52
C PHE A 184 -15.64 0.03 -12.73
N ARG A 185 -14.71 0.17 -13.67
CA ARG A 185 -14.94 0.89 -14.93
C ARG A 185 -14.51 0.04 -16.11
N ALA A 186 -15.43 -0.35 -16.98
CA ALA A 186 -15.15 -1.19 -18.13
C ALA A 186 -14.51 -0.41 -19.29
N GLU A 187 -13.50 0.37 -18.98
CA GLU A 187 -12.76 1.17 -19.97
C GLU A 187 -11.90 0.28 -20.85
N LYS A 188 -11.97 0.49 -22.17
CA LYS A 188 -11.21 -0.30 -23.15
C LYS A 188 -9.78 0.21 -23.39
N HIS A 189 -9.30 1.13 -22.57
CA HIS A 189 -7.98 1.69 -22.69
C HIS A 189 -6.96 0.85 -21.93
N SER A 190 -5.85 0.50 -22.59
CA SER A 190 -4.71 -0.18 -21.98
C SER A 190 -3.57 0.82 -21.79
N THR A 191 -3.64 1.62 -20.74
CA THR A 191 -2.57 2.57 -20.37
C THR A 191 -2.25 2.44 -18.88
N PRO A 192 -1.07 2.87 -18.43
CA PRO A 192 -0.72 2.84 -17.00
C PRO A 192 -1.63 3.67 -16.07
N ARG A 193 -2.50 4.52 -16.66
CA ARG A 193 -3.43 5.40 -15.92
C ARG A 193 -4.87 4.93 -15.91
N HIS A 194 -5.20 3.85 -16.66
CA HIS A 194 -6.56 3.32 -16.75
C HIS A 194 -6.60 1.94 -16.12
N LEU A 195 -7.32 1.82 -15.02
CA LEU A 195 -7.58 0.56 -14.33
C LEU A 195 -9.07 0.26 -14.39
N ASN A 196 -9.39 -1.00 -14.65
CA ASN A 196 -10.79 -1.46 -14.69
C ASN A 196 -11.35 -1.71 -13.28
N GLU A 197 -10.48 -1.87 -12.29
CA GLU A 197 -10.81 -1.98 -10.87
C GLU A 197 -9.77 -1.22 -10.06
N TYR A 198 -10.20 -0.37 -9.16
CA TYR A 198 -9.32 0.36 -8.24
C TYR A 198 -10.05 0.71 -6.94
N THR A 199 -9.29 0.96 -5.89
CA THR A 199 -9.84 1.48 -4.62
C THR A 199 -10.09 2.97 -4.76
N SER A 200 -11.35 3.38 -4.71
CA SER A 200 -11.77 4.78 -4.69
C SER A 200 -11.70 5.33 -3.27
N LEU A 201 -11.28 6.57 -3.17
CA LEU A 201 -11.41 7.43 -2.00
C LEU A 201 -12.50 8.45 -2.35
N ASP A 202 -13.69 8.24 -1.85
CA ASP A 202 -14.89 8.95 -2.27
C ASP A 202 -15.56 9.64 -1.08
N PHE A 203 -15.96 10.88 -1.22
CA PHE A 203 -16.75 11.58 -0.22
C PHE A 203 -17.89 12.38 -0.83
N GLU A 204 -18.88 12.68 -0.04
CA GLU A 204 -20.02 13.51 -0.40
C GLU A 204 -20.41 14.38 0.79
N MET A 205 -20.80 15.62 0.54
CA MET A 205 -21.27 16.52 1.60
C MET A 205 -22.41 17.42 1.11
N GLY A 206 -23.36 17.63 1.99
CA GLY A 206 -24.46 18.57 1.83
C GLY A 206 -24.18 19.93 2.44
N TYR A 207 -25.15 20.85 2.31
CA TYR A 207 -25.14 22.20 2.90
C TYR A 207 -23.95 23.04 2.47
N ILE A 208 -23.39 22.79 1.30
CA ILE A 208 -22.30 23.58 0.72
C ILE A 208 -22.85 24.91 0.17
N ARG A 209 -22.03 25.94 0.21
CA ARG A 209 -22.33 27.25 -0.42
C ARG A 209 -21.85 27.27 -1.86
N SER A 210 -20.73 26.61 -2.12
CA SER A 210 -20.10 26.57 -3.44
C SER A 210 -19.12 25.39 -3.53
N PHE A 211 -18.53 25.18 -4.70
CA PHE A 211 -17.54 24.12 -4.91
C PHE A 211 -16.23 24.35 -4.13
N GLU A 212 -15.95 25.58 -3.69
CA GLU A 212 -14.78 25.89 -2.86
C GLU A 212 -14.83 25.16 -1.52
N ASP A 213 -16.02 24.87 -0.97
CA ASP A 213 -16.18 24.08 0.23
C ASP A 213 -15.65 22.65 0.03
N ILE A 214 -15.86 22.07 -1.16
CA ILE A 214 -15.32 20.74 -1.54
C ILE A 214 -13.80 20.83 -1.71
N MET A 215 -13.31 21.86 -2.42
CA MET A 215 -11.86 22.06 -2.64
C MET A 215 -11.12 22.22 -1.31
N ALA A 216 -11.73 22.87 -0.31
CA ALA A 216 -11.14 23.03 1.01
C ALA A 216 -10.95 21.69 1.73
N VAL A 217 -11.93 20.79 1.65
CA VAL A 217 -11.84 19.43 2.20
C VAL A 217 -10.75 18.63 1.47
N GLU A 218 -10.71 18.68 0.14
CA GLU A 218 -9.69 17.98 -0.66
C GLU A 218 -8.27 18.50 -0.33
N ALA A 219 -8.09 19.81 -0.31
CA ALA A 219 -6.80 20.43 0.03
C ALA A 219 -6.36 20.08 1.46
N GLY A 220 -7.29 20.08 2.42
CA GLY A 220 -7.02 19.68 3.79
C GLY A 220 -6.59 18.20 3.88
N PHE A 221 -7.29 17.32 3.18
CA PHE A 221 -6.91 15.92 3.10
C PHE A 221 -5.51 15.73 2.49
N LEU A 222 -5.20 16.39 1.39
CA LEU A 222 -3.88 16.26 0.75
C LEU A 222 -2.76 16.72 1.67
N LYS A 223 -2.93 17.83 2.39
CA LYS A 223 -1.97 18.30 3.41
C LYS A 223 -1.77 17.25 4.50
N TYR A 224 -2.86 16.81 5.12
CA TYR A 224 -2.82 15.79 6.17
C TYR A 224 -2.15 14.50 5.69
N CYS A 225 -2.48 14.05 4.48
CA CYS A 225 -1.91 12.85 3.88
C CYS A 225 -0.39 12.96 3.71
N MET A 226 0.11 14.07 3.16
CA MET A 226 1.55 14.27 2.98
C MET A 226 2.30 14.36 4.30
N GLU A 227 1.73 15.02 5.31
CA GLU A 227 2.30 15.08 6.66
C GLU A 227 2.37 13.69 7.31
N LEU A 228 1.30 12.89 7.24
CA LEU A 228 1.25 11.54 7.78
C LEU A 228 2.26 10.63 7.07
N LEU A 229 2.31 10.66 5.74
CA LEU A 229 3.26 9.86 4.96
C LEU A 229 4.71 10.23 5.28
N GLY A 230 5.02 11.52 5.36
CA GLY A 230 6.35 12.02 5.71
C GLY A 230 6.79 11.60 7.12
N ARG A 231 5.88 11.61 8.08
CA ARG A 231 6.15 11.25 9.48
C ARG A 231 6.25 9.74 9.70
N GLU A 232 5.28 8.97 9.18
CA GLU A 232 5.13 7.56 9.56
C GLU A 232 5.61 6.57 8.49
N TYR A 233 5.72 6.99 7.23
CA TYR A 233 6.09 6.13 6.10
C TYR A 233 7.41 6.55 5.43
N ALA A 234 8.21 7.41 6.08
CA ALA A 234 9.47 7.94 5.54
C ALA A 234 10.43 6.84 5.06
N ALA A 235 10.50 5.71 5.76
CA ALA A 235 11.35 4.59 5.38
C ALA A 235 10.91 3.94 4.06
N ASP A 236 9.59 3.85 3.82
CA ASP A 236 9.03 3.27 2.60
C ASP A 236 9.13 4.25 1.42
N LEU A 237 8.92 5.55 1.65
CA LEU A 237 9.19 6.61 0.65
C LEU A 237 10.66 6.58 0.20
N LYS A 238 11.60 6.49 1.14
CA LYS A 238 13.03 6.37 0.83
C LYS A 238 13.34 5.12 0.00
N ARG A 239 12.72 3.97 0.31
CA ARG A 239 12.87 2.74 -0.48
C ARG A 239 12.36 2.88 -1.91
N LEU A 240 11.30 3.62 -2.09
CA LEU A 240 10.73 3.89 -3.42
C LEU A 240 11.52 4.95 -4.18
N GLY A 241 12.33 5.77 -3.50
CA GLY A 241 13.01 6.92 -4.07
C GLY A 241 12.03 8.02 -4.46
N VAL A 242 10.97 8.20 -3.65
CA VAL A 242 9.92 9.19 -3.86
C VAL A 242 10.08 10.32 -2.86
N GLU A 243 10.08 11.54 -3.38
CA GLU A 243 9.93 12.77 -2.61
C GLU A 243 8.47 13.21 -2.64
N LEU A 244 7.94 13.59 -1.48
CA LEU A 244 6.57 14.08 -1.41
C LEU A 244 6.48 15.49 -2.01
N PRO A 245 5.43 15.79 -2.78
CA PRO A 245 5.21 17.14 -3.29
C PRO A 245 4.90 18.10 -2.13
N GLY A 246 5.29 19.37 -2.30
CA GLY A 246 4.84 20.44 -1.41
C GLY A 246 3.35 20.70 -1.62
N VAL A 247 2.58 20.71 -0.55
CA VAL A 247 1.12 20.89 -0.57
C VAL A 247 0.69 22.11 0.30
N GLU A 248 1.62 22.98 0.61
CA GLU A 248 1.36 24.19 1.40
C GLU A 248 0.39 25.14 0.67
N GLN A 249 0.58 25.27 -0.64
CA GLN A 249 -0.32 26.01 -1.51
C GLN A 249 -0.71 25.14 -2.71
N ILE A 250 -1.96 24.72 -2.73
CA ILE A 250 -2.55 24.00 -3.87
C ILE A 250 -3.23 25.03 -4.75
N PRO A 251 -2.75 25.27 -5.98
CA PRO A 251 -3.31 26.31 -6.84
C PRO A 251 -4.72 25.92 -7.30
N ALA A 252 -5.65 26.84 -7.20
CA ALA A 252 -6.97 26.74 -7.80
C ALA A 252 -6.93 27.44 -9.16
N VAL A 253 -7.09 26.68 -10.23
CA VAL A 253 -7.06 27.18 -11.62
C VAL A 253 -8.33 26.77 -12.36
N ARG A 254 -8.74 27.57 -13.32
CA ARG A 254 -9.85 27.19 -14.19
C ARG A 254 -9.41 26.05 -15.12
N PHE A 255 -10.37 25.24 -15.56
CA PHE A 255 -10.09 24.08 -16.42
C PHE A 255 -9.38 24.45 -17.74
N ASP A 256 -9.73 25.58 -18.33
CA ASP A 256 -9.13 26.10 -19.55
C ASP A 256 -7.69 26.62 -19.34
N GLU A 257 -7.34 27.00 -18.11
CA GLU A 257 -6.02 27.47 -17.69
C GLU A 257 -5.09 26.33 -17.27
N ALA A 258 -5.64 25.17 -16.96
CA ALA A 258 -4.90 24.00 -16.46
C ALA A 258 -4.22 23.16 -17.57
N LYS A 259 -4.08 23.66 -18.80
CA LYS A 259 -3.51 22.97 -19.97
C LYS A 259 -1.99 23.02 -20.02
#